data_ac27180e55e6e87f672e974b87ccaa47
#
_entry.id   ac27180e55e6e87f672e974b87ccaa47
#
_cell.length_a   1.000
_cell.length_b   1.000
_cell.length_c   1.000
_cell.angle_alpha   90.00
_cell.angle_beta   90.00
_cell.angle_gamma   90.00
#
_symmetry.space_group_name_H-M   'P 1'
#
loop_
_entity.id
_entity.type
_entity.pdbx_description
1 polymer ?
#
loop_
_entity_poly.entity_id
_entity_poly.type
_entity_poly.pdbx_seq_one_letter_code
_entity_poly.pdbx_strand_id
1 'polypeptide(L)'
;MWLLYAVGSALFAGLTSILAKCGIRKTDSTVATAIRTIMVLIFAWVMVFVVGSQGTIASIPARSLVFLGLSGLATGASWLCYFYALQRGPIDKVVPIDKSSTVMTILLAALLLGESVTLTRGIGVVLIAAGTFLMIEKKGGVHKEENGWMLAAFGSAIFAALTSILGKVGITGVESNLGTALRTGVVLIMAWVMVFVQGKQGQVKVVPKNELGFICLSGLATGASWLCYYKALQLGPASLVTPIDKLSILVTVLFSYIVFHERLSRKALTGLAVLVAGTLVMLV
;
A
#
# COMPACT_ATOMS: atom_id res chain seq x y z
N MET A 1 8.02 -18.64 -8.36
CA MET A 1 8.39 -18.16 -7.01
C MET A 1 7.84 -16.77 -6.70
N TRP A 2 8.13 -15.73 -7.53
CA TRP A 2 7.63 -14.37 -7.26
C TRP A 2 6.10 -14.28 -7.13
N LEU A 3 5.34 -15.06 -7.90
CA LEU A 3 3.88 -15.10 -7.87
C LEU A 3 3.34 -15.55 -6.50
N LEU A 4 3.97 -16.54 -5.87
CA LEU A 4 3.59 -16.99 -4.52
C LEU A 4 3.74 -15.87 -3.49
N TYR A 5 4.85 -15.13 -3.57
CA TYR A 5 5.05 -13.96 -2.69
C TYR A 5 4.06 -12.84 -2.99
N ALA A 6 3.73 -12.57 -4.27
CA ALA A 6 2.73 -11.56 -4.62
C ALA A 6 1.32 -11.93 -4.11
N VAL A 7 0.91 -13.20 -4.23
CA VAL A 7 -0.35 -13.69 -3.67
C VAL A 7 -0.32 -13.65 -2.15
N GLY A 8 0.77 -14.07 -1.51
CA GLY A 8 0.96 -13.94 -0.07
C GLY A 8 0.82 -12.49 0.42
N SER A 9 1.44 -11.54 -0.31
CA SER A 9 1.27 -10.11 -0.03
C SER A 9 -0.20 -9.69 -0.08
N ALA A 10 -0.93 -10.07 -1.11
CA ALA A 10 -2.34 -9.75 -1.26
C ALA A 10 -3.20 -10.33 -0.12
N LEU A 11 -2.96 -11.57 0.29
CA LEU A 11 -3.66 -12.20 1.41
C LEU A 11 -3.44 -11.44 2.72
N PHE A 12 -2.19 -11.16 3.07
CA PHE A 12 -1.86 -10.42 4.28
C PHE A 12 -2.31 -8.96 4.23
N ALA A 13 -2.28 -8.30 3.05
CA ALA A 13 -2.83 -6.95 2.87
C ALA A 13 -4.35 -6.92 3.09
N GLY A 14 -5.07 -7.93 2.61
CA GLY A 14 -6.49 -8.10 2.89
C GLY A 14 -6.77 -8.27 4.38
N LEU A 15 -6.02 -9.14 5.06
CA LEU A 15 -6.10 -9.35 6.50
C LEU A 15 -5.79 -8.06 7.28
N THR A 16 -4.78 -7.29 6.84
CA THR A 16 -4.47 -5.97 7.41
C THR A 16 -5.68 -5.05 7.38
N SER A 17 -6.37 -4.97 6.25
CA SER A 17 -7.55 -4.09 6.08
C SER A 17 -8.69 -4.47 7.02
N ILE A 18 -8.90 -5.76 7.23
CA ILE A 18 -9.92 -6.31 8.12
C ILE A 18 -9.60 -5.97 9.58
N LEU A 19 -8.39 -6.29 10.01
CA LEU A 19 -7.93 -6.03 11.38
C LEU A 19 -7.91 -4.51 11.66
N ALA A 20 -7.48 -3.69 10.70
CA ALA A 20 -7.53 -2.25 10.80
C ALA A 20 -8.96 -1.73 10.96
N LYS A 21 -9.94 -2.29 10.24
CA LYS A 21 -11.37 -1.93 10.39
C LYS A 21 -11.88 -2.21 11.81
N CYS A 22 -11.43 -3.29 12.44
CA CYS A 22 -11.76 -3.61 13.84
C CYS A 22 -11.05 -2.65 14.82
N GLY A 23 -9.82 -2.23 14.52
CA GLY A 23 -8.99 -1.38 15.39
C GLY A 23 -9.18 0.12 15.23
N ILE A 24 -9.91 0.58 14.20
CA ILE A 24 -10.10 2.02 13.92
C ILE A 24 -11.58 2.39 14.06
N ARG A 25 -12.17 2.13 15.21
CA ARG A 25 -13.56 2.53 15.50
C ARG A 25 -13.62 3.92 16.16
N LYS A 26 -12.76 4.16 17.16
CA LYS A 26 -12.64 5.42 17.90
C LYS A 26 -11.28 6.05 17.73
N THR A 27 -10.25 5.24 17.42
CA THR A 27 -8.87 5.69 17.20
C THR A 27 -8.75 6.40 15.85
N ASP A 28 -8.08 7.56 15.85
CA ASP A 28 -7.75 8.27 14.61
C ASP A 28 -6.88 7.40 13.69
N SER A 29 -7.18 7.44 12.40
CA SER A 29 -6.49 6.57 11.39
C SER A 29 -5.01 6.90 11.25
N THR A 30 -4.60 8.15 11.43
CA THR A 30 -3.18 8.56 11.37
C THR A 30 -2.42 7.99 12.56
N VAL A 31 -2.98 8.11 13.76
CA VAL A 31 -2.41 7.54 14.99
C VAL A 31 -2.33 6.01 14.90
N ALA A 32 -3.40 5.37 14.46
CA ALA A 32 -3.43 3.92 14.26
C ALA A 32 -2.37 3.47 13.25
N THR A 33 -2.16 4.24 12.16
CA THR A 33 -1.13 3.96 11.15
C THR A 33 0.28 4.08 11.74
N ALA A 34 0.56 5.10 12.55
CA ALA A 34 1.87 5.26 13.18
C ALA A 34 2.17 4.12 14.17
N ILE A 35 1.21 3.75 15.03
CA ILE A 35 1.35 2.62 15.96
C ILE A 35 1.54 1.31 15.21
N ARG A 36 0.72 1.06 14.18
CA ARG A 36 0.84 -0.12 13.33
C ARG A 36 2.23 -0.23 12.70
N THR A 37 2.79 0.88 12.22
CA THR A 37 4.10 0.89 11.58
C THR A 37 5.23 0.52 12.54
N ILE A 38 5.10 0.79 13.85
CA ILE A 38 6.02 0.27 14.87
C ILE A 38 6.02 -1.26 14.83
N MET A 39 4.84 -1.88 14.82
CA MET A 39 4.73 -3.35 14.78
C MET A 39 5.27 -3.93 13.47
N VAL A 40 5.08 -3.22 12.34
CA VAL A 40 5.68 -3.60 11.05
C VAL A 40 7.20 -3.64 11.15
N LEU A 41 7.80 -2.61 11.75
CA LEU A 41 9.25 -2.50 11.90
C LEU A 41 9.80 -3.60 12.83
N ILE A 42 9.15 -3.82 13.96
CA ILE A 42 9.56 -4.89 14.90
C ILE A 42 9.51 -6.24 14.18
N PHE A 43 8.41 -6.55 13.50
CA PHE A 43 8.27 -7.81 12.78
C PHE A 43 9.30 -7.97 11.65
N ALA A 44 9.57 -6.90 10.89
CA ALA A 44 10.58 -6.93 9.84
C ALA A 44 11.99 -7.21 10.41
N TRP A 45 12.36 -6.60 11.54
CA TRP A 45 13.64 -6.89 12.19
C TRP A 45 13.70 -8.30 12.79
N VAL A 46 12.61 -8.80 13.38
CA VAL A 46 12.54 -10.21 13.81
C VAL A 46 12.87 -11.14 12.64
N MET A 47 12.29 -10.89 11.46
CA MET A 47 12.57 -11.70 10.26
C MET A 47 14.01 -11.56 9.77
N VAL A 48 14.63 -10.37 9.89
CA VAL A 48 16.06 -10.16 9.60
C VAL A 48 16.92 -11.07 10.48
N PHE A 49 16.62 -11.15 11.78
CA PHE A 49 17.35 -12.03 12.70
C PHE A 49 17.07 -13.52 12.45
N VAL A 50 15.83 -13.89 12.15
CA VAL A 50 15.44 -15.28 11.83
C VAL A 50 16.20 -15.79 10.59
N VAL A 51 16.33 -14.94 9.56
CA VAL A 51 17.05 -15.26 8.32
C VAL A 51 18.56 -15.12 8.48
N GLY A 52 19.05 -14.44 9.53
CA GLY A 52 20.47 -14.23 9.79
C GLY A 52 21.10 -13.16 8.90
N SER A 53 20.30 -12.26 8.31
CA SER A 53 20.78 -11.27 7.33
C SER A 53 21.36 -9.99 7.96
N GLN A 54 21.33 -9.85 9.28
CA GLN A 54 21.87 -8.68 10.00
C GLN A 54 23.36 -8.44 9.75
N GLY A 55 24.15 -9.51 9.52
CA GLY A 55 25.57 -9.42 9.22
C GLY A 55 25.89 -8.74 7.86
N THR A 56 24.91 -8.64 6.97
CA THR A 56 25.10 -8.05 5.62
C THR A 56 24.82 -6.55 5.58
N ILE A 57 24.46 -5.92 6.69
CA ILE A 57 24.15 -4.47 6.74
C ILE A 57 25.32 -3.62 6.21
N ALA A 58 26.55 -3.94 6.64
CA ALA A 58 27.73 -3.19 6.24
C ALA A 58 28.11 -3.36 4.75
N SER A 59 27.62 -4.40 4.10
CA SER A 59 27.88 -4.70 2.69
C SER A 59 26.84 -4.13 1.72
N ILE A 60 25.80 -3.46 2.24
CA ILE A 60 24.75 -2.89 1.40
C ILE A 60 25.33 -1.71 0.59
N PRO A 61 25.19 -1.71 -0.75
CA PRO A 61 25.63 -0.59 -1.56
C PRO A 61 24.93 0.71 -1.18
N ALA A 62 25.66 1.82 -1.11
CA ALA A 62 25.11 3.14 -0.78
C ALA A 62 23.94 3.51 -1.71
N ARG A 63 24.02 3.13 -2.98
CA ARG A 63 22.93 3.31 -3.96
C ARG A 63 21.63 2.64 -3.48
N SER A 64 21.69 1.39 -3.03
CA SER A 64 20.51 0.65 -2.53
C SER A 64 19.93 1.34 -1.29
N LEU A 65 20.77 1.78 -0.34
CA LEU A 65 20.30 2.53 0.84
C LEU A 65 19.57 3.82 0.45
N VAL A 66 20.10 4.57 -0.51
CA VAL A 66 19.45 5.80 -1.01
C VAL A 66 18.09 5.48 -1.61
N PHE A 67 17.98 4.47 -2.48
CA PHE A 67 16.72 4.11 -3.12
C PHE A 67 15.69 3.55 -2.12
N LEU A 68 16.11 2.76 -1.12
CA LEU A 68 15.24 2.30 -0.04
C LEU A 68 14.75 3.46 0.82
N GLY A 69 15.64 4.40 1.15
CA GLY A 69 15.28 5.63 1.85
C GLY A 69 14.28 6.48 1.07
N LEU A 70 14.55 6.73 -0.22
CA LEU A 70 13.64 7.46 -1.10
C LEU A 70 12.28 6.76 -1.25
N SER A 71 12.25 5.42 -1.32
CA SER A 71 11.01 4.65 -1.33
C SER A 71 10.21 4.84 -0.04
N GLY A 72 10.87 4.86 1.12
CA GLY A 72 10.23 5.15 2.41
C GLY A 72 9.68 6.57 2.47
N LEU A 73 10.45 7.56 2.03
CA LEU A 73 10.02 8.96 1.95
C LEU A 73 8.83 9.14 0.99
N ALA A 74 8.88 8.49 -0.18
CA ALA A 74 7.78 8.51 -1.14
C ALA A 74 6.49 7.93 -0.54
N THR A 75 6.57 6.87 0.28
CA THR A 75 5.41 6.35 1.01
C THR A 75 4.81 7.40 1.93
N GLY A 76 5.65 8.06 2.73
CA GLY A 76 5.19 9.12 3.63
C GLY A 76 4.61 10.32 2.89
N ALA A 77 5.25 10.76 1.80
CA ALA A 77 4.76 11.84 0.95
C ALA A 77 3.40 11.49 0.31
N SER A 78 3.25 10.24 -0.16
CA SER A 78 1.95 9.75 -0.66
C SER A 78 0.87 9.86 0.40
N TRP A 79 1.12 9.41 1.63
CA TRP A 79 0.15 9.50 2.73
C TRP A 79 -0.19 10.94 3.10
N LEU A 80 0.80 11.84 3.18
CA LEU A 80 0.56 13.26 3.46
C LEU A 80 -0.33 13.89 2.38
N CYS A 81 -0.02 13.65 1.12
CA CYS A 81 -0.82 14.14 -0.01
C CYS A 81 -2.24 13.56 -0.01
N TYR A 82 -2.38 12.26 0.25
CA TYR A 82 -3.68 11.59 0.30
C TYR A 82 -4.59 12.14 1.40
N PHE A 83 -4.06 12.26 2.63
CA PHE A 83 -4.85 12.80 3.75
C PHE A 83 -5.18 14.28 3.56
N TYR A 84 -4.27 15.07 3.00
CA TYR A 84 -4.55 16.46 2.64
C TYR A 84 -5.69 16.54 1.61
N ALA A 85 -5.64 15.70 0.58
CA ALA A 85 -6.68 15.65 -0.45
C ALA A 85 -8.03 15.22 0.13
N LEU A 86 -8.06 14.21 1.03
CA LEU A 86 -9.29 13.73 1.68
C LEU A 86 -9.95 14.77 2.60
N GLN A 87 -9.14 15.66 3.21
CA GLN A 87 -9.67 16.70 4.07
C GLN A 87 -10.33 17.86 3.29
N ARG A 88 -9.92 18.07 2.04
CA ARG A 88 -10.30 19.24 1.24
C ARG A 88 -11.07 18.94 -0.04
N GLY A 89 -11.06 17.69 -0.47
CA GLY A 89 -11.70 17.22 -1.68
C GLY A 89 -12.78 16.18 -1.46
N PRO A 90 -13.66 15.98 -2.43
CA PRO A 90 -14.68 14.95 -2.36
C PRO A 90 -14.06 13.56 -2.46
N ILE A 91 -14.42 12.67 -1.53
CA ILE A 91 -13.85 11.32 -1.39
C ILE A 91 -14.05 10.51 -2.68
N ASP A 92 -15.19 10.68 -3.35
CA ASP A 92 -15.55 10.02 -4.60
C ASP A 92 -14.66 10.42 -5.80
N LYS A 93 -13.90 11.52 -5.67
CA LYS A 93 -12.91 11.95 -6.66
C LYS A 93 -11.47 11.65 -6.20
N VAL A 94 -11.16 11.86 -4.91
CA VAL A 94 -9.81 11.65 -4.35
C VAL A 94 -9.39 10.18 -4.42
N VAL A 95 -10.27 9.25 -4.01
CA VAL A 95 -9.95 7.82 -3.99
C VAL A 95 -9.64 7.25 -5.37
N PRO A 96 -10.42 7.55 -6.44
CA PRO A 96 -10.06 7.10 -7.80
C PRO A 96 -8.69 7.57 -8.26
N ILE A 97 -8.38 8.85 -8.01
CA ILE A 97 -7.10 9.42 -8.40
C ILE A 97 -5.96 8.69 -7.68
N ASP A 98 -6.07 8.47 -6.38
CA ASP A 98 -5.05 7.72 -5.63
C ASP A 98 -4.88 6.28 -6.15
N LYS A 99 -6.00 5.59 -6.46
CA LYS A 99 -5.96 4.23 -7.01
C LYS A 99 -5.35 4.15 -8.41
N SER A 100 -5.30 5.25 -9.17
CA SER A 100 -4.58 5.30 -10.44
C SER A 100 -3.08 5.09 -10.30
N SER A 101 -2.54 5.14 -9.07
CA SER A 101 -1.14 4.80 -8.76
C SER A 101 -0.73 3.43 -9.29
N THR A 102 -1.65 2.45 -9.36
CA THR A 102 -1.36 1.14 -9.94
C THR A 102 -1.01 1.26 -11.43
N VAL A 103 -1.80 2.01 -12.18
CA VAL A 103 -1.54 2.30 -13.60
C VAL A 103 -0.22 3.05 -13.76
N MET A 104 0.02 4.08 -12.92
CA MET A 104 1.28 4.83 -12.93
C MET A 104 2.48 3.95 -12.63
N THR A 105 2.36 2.99 -11.69
CA THR A 105 3.44 2.04 -11.39
C THR A 105 3.79 1.19 -12.62
N ILE A 106 2.79 0.71 -13.35
CA ILE A 106 3.01 -0.10 -14.57
C ILE A 106 3.71 0.75 -15.64
N LEU A 107 3.25 1.97 -15.87
CA LEU A 107 3.87 2.89 -16.83
C LEU A 107 5.30 3.26 -16.44
N LEU A 108 5.55 3.56 -15.16
CA LEU A 108 6.89 3.86 -14.65
C LEU A 108 7.81 2.62 -14.70
N ALA A 109 7.28 1.41 -14.47
CA ALA A 109 8.04 0.19 -14.60
C ALA A 109 8.51 -0.03 -16.05
N ALA A 110 7.63 0.24 -17.01
CA ALA A 110 7.99 0.20 -18.42
C ALA A 110 9.07 1.25 -18.78
N LEU A 111 8.89 2.50 -18.34
CA LEU A 111 9.79 3.60 -18.70
C LEU A 111 11.14 3.55 -17.97
N LEU A 112 11.15 3.23 -16.66
CA LEU A 112 12.33 3.35 -15.81
C LEU A 112 13.04 2.01 -15.57
N LEU A 113 12.30 0.90 -15.61
CA LEU A 113 12.86 -0.44 -15.38
C LEU A 113 13.01 -1.25 -16.69
N GLY A 114 12.56 -0.70 -17.83
CA GLY A 114 12.61 -1.38 -19.12
C GLY A 114 11.70 -2.62 -19.20
N GLU A 115 10.64 -2.67 -18.36
CA GLU A 115 9.70 -3.79 -18.43
C GLU A 115 8.88 -3.73 -19.71
N SER A 116 8.77 -4.86 -20.43
CA SER A 116 8.06 -4.92 -21.70
C SER A 116 6.57 -4.66 -21.54
N VAL A 117 6.02 -3.78 -22.37
CA VAL A 117 4.57 -3.53 -22.47
C VAL A 117 4.04 -4.33 -23.64
N THR A 118 3.45 -5.50 -23.37
CA THR A 118 2.73 -6.28 -24.37
C THR A 118 1.31 -5.74 -24.55
N LEU A 119 0.66 -6.10 -25.66
CA LEU A 119 -0.74 -5.73 -25.89
C LEU A 119 -1.65 -6.25 -24.77
N THR A 120 -1.41 -7.47 -24.28
CA THR A 120 -2.16 -8.07 -23.16
C THR A 120 -2.01 -7.24 -21.90
N ARG A 121 -0.79 -6.76 -21.58
CA ARG A 121 -0.56 -5.86 -20.44
C ARG A 121 -1.28 -4.53 -20.59
N GLY A 122 -1.28 -3.96 -21.81
CA GLY A 122 -2.03 -2.73 -22.11
C GLY A 122 -3.54 -2.90 -21.87
N ILE A 123 -4.13 -3.98 -22.36
CA ILE A 123 -5.54 -4.33 -22.10
C ILE A 123 -5.79 -4.50 -20.60
N GLY A 124 -4.91 -5.24 -19.90
CA GLY A 124 -5.01 -5.43 -18.46
C GLY A 124 -5.00 -4.12 -17.69
N VAL A 125 -4.13 -3.17 -18.04
CA VAL A 125 -4.08 -1.82 -17.44
C VAL A 125 -5.41 -1.09 -17.60
N VAL A 126 -6.00 -1.11 -18.79
CA VAL A 126 -7.30 -0.46 -19.06
C VAL A 126 -8.41 -1.11 -18.22
N LEU A 127 -8.43 -2.44 -18.15
CA LEU A 127 -9.42 -3.18 -17.34
C LEU A 127 -9.24 -2.89 -15.85
N ILE A 128 -8.00 -2.86 -15.31
CA ILE A 128 -7.73 -2.52 -13.92
C ILE A 128 -8.20 -1.10 -13.61
N ALA A 129 -7.91 -0.14 -14.49
CA ALA A 129 -8.38 1.23 -14.33
C ALA A 129 -9.91 1.29 -14.32
N ALA A 130 -10.57 0.72 -15.33
CA ALA A 130 -12.02 0.69 -15.44
C ALA A 130 -12.67 0.00 -14.24
N GLY A 131 -12.17 -1.17 -13.83
CA GLY A 131 -12.65 -1.91 -12.66
C GLY A 131 -12.52 -1.09 -11.37
N THR A 132 -11.38 -0.45 -11.18
CA THR A 132 -11.15 0.43 -10.02
C THR A 132 -12.14 1.58 -9.97
N PHE A 133 -12.36 2.28 -11.09
CA PHE A 133 -13.34 3.37 -11.16
C PHE A 133 -14.78 2.89 -10.94
N LEU A 134 -15.15 1.73 -11.46
CA LEU A 134 -16.47 1.14 -11.24
C LEU A 134 -16.73 0.78 -9.78
N MET A 135 -15.70 0.37 -9.03
CA MET A 135 -15.84 0.04 -7.60
C MET A 135 -16.10 1.25 -6.72
N ILE A 136 -15.87 2.47 -7.21
CA ILE A 136 -16.07 3.67 -6.41
C ILE A 136 -17.54 4.00 -6.37
N GLU A 137 -18.09 4.01 -5.17
CA GLU A 137 -19.45 4.43 -4.90
C GLU A 137 -19.48 5.93 -4.55
N LYS A 138 -20.36 6.67 -5.20
CA LYS A 138 -20.62 8.06 -4.84
C LYS A 138 -21.29 8.08 -3.46
N LYS A 139 -20.52 8.26 -2.41
CA LYS A 139 -21.08 8.64 -1.11
C LYS A 139 -21.31 10.14 -1.14
N GLY A 140 -22.58 10.52 -1.29
CA GLY A 140 -23.01 11.92 -1.31
C GLY A 140 -22.63 12.61 0.00
N GLY A 141 -21.59 13.40 -0.03
CA GLY A 141 -21.25 14.37 0.98
C GLY A 141 -21.04 15.70 0.26
N VAL A 142 -21.76 16.74 0.68
CA VAL A 142 -21.51 18.11 0.20
C VAL A 142 -20.24 18.58 0.90
N HIS A 143 -19.09 18.24 0.32
CA HIS A 143 -17.84 18.88 0.71
C HIS A 143 -17.66 20.15 -0.12
N LYS A 144 -17.47 21.30 0.54
CA LYS A 144 -16.92 22.48 -0.12
C LYS A 144 -15.57 22.10 -0.69
N GLU A 145 -15.44 22.13 -2.03
CA GLU A 145 -14.15 21.89 -2.69
C GLU A 145 -13.23 23.08 -2.37
N GLU A 146 -12.18 22.82 -1.61
CA GLU A 146 -11.12 23.81 -1.37
C GLU A 146 -10.03 23.67 -2.43
N ASN A 147 -9.34 24.75 -2.75
CA ASN A 147 -8.28 24.74 -3.74
C ASN A 147 -7.12 23.80 -3.34
N GLY A 148 -6.53 23.10 -4.32
CA GLY A 148 -5.32 22.29 -4.15
C GLY A 148 -5.53 20.80 -3.84
N TRP A 149 -6.74 20.34 -3.53
CA TRP A 149 -7.01 18.92 -3.25
C TRP A 149 -6.68 18.00 -4.43
N MET A 150 -6.97 18.47 -5.66
CA MET A 150 -6.73 17.68 -6.87
C MET A 150 -5.23 17.47 -7.11
N LEU A 151 -4.43 18.53 -6.94
CA LEU A 151 -2.97 18.45 -7.05
C LEU A 151 -2.39 17.47 -6.00
N ALA A 152 -2.91 17.52 -4.78
CA ALA A 152 -2.51 16.61 -3.73
C ALA A 152 -2.94 15.17 -4.03
N ALA A 153 -4.14 14.92 -4.57
CA ALA A 153 -4.59 13.59 -4.96
C ALA A 153 -3.69 12.99 -6.07
N PHE A 154 -3.33 13.77 -7.09
CA PHE A 154 -2.36 13.32 -8.10
C PHE A 154 -0.96 13.13 -7.51
N GLY A 155 -0.52 14.02 -6.62
CA GLY A 155 0.74 13.86 -5.88
C GLY A 155 0.78 12.55 -5.11
N SER A 156 -0.32 12.21 -4.41
CA SER A 156 -0.45 10.91 -3.73
C SER A 156 -0.24 9.73 -4.67
N ALA A 157 -0.91 9.73 -5.82
CA ALA A 157 -0.80 8.65 -6.79
C ALA A 157 0.62 8.53 -7.37
N ILE A 158 1.27 9.64 -7.68
CA ILE A 158 2.65 9.67 -8.17
C ILE A 158 3.61 9.12 -7.12
N PHE A 159 3.53 9.59 -5.88
CA PHE A 159 4.41 9.12 -4.81
C PHE A 159 4.14 7.66 -4.45
N ALA A 160 2.88 7.19 -4.51
CA ALA A 160 2.55 5.78 -4.32
C ALA A 160 3.18 4.90 -5.42
N ALA A 161 3.17 5.34 -6.67
CA ALA A 161 3.83 4.65 -7.76
C ALA A 161 5.36 4.64 -7.59
N LEU A 162 5.95 5.79 -7.26
CA LEU A 162 7.38 5.91 -6.98
C LEU A 162 7.84 5.01 -5.83
N THR A 163 7.00 4.81 -4.81
CA THR A 163 7.29 3.89 -3.71
C THR A 163 7.67 2.49 -4.20
N SER A 164 6.90 1.94 -5.14
CA SER A 164 7.14 0.59 -5.69
C SER A 164 8.38 0.55 -6.58
N ILE A 165 8.55 1.55 -7.45
CA ILE A 165 9.68 1.62 -8.39
C ILE A 165 11.00 1.81 -7.64
N LEU A 166 11.08 2.81 -6.76
CA LEU A 166 12.27 3.08 -5.95
C LEU A 166 12.58 1.89 -5.02
N GLY A 167 11.53 1.27 -4.46
CA GLY A 167 11.69 0.07 -3.64
C GLY A 167 12.24 -1.10 -4.41
N LYS A 168 11.79 -1.33 -5.66
CA LYS A 168 12.35 -2.38 -6.53
C LYS A 168 13.82 -2.14 -6.85
N VAL A 169 14.19 -0.91 -7.19
CA VAL A 169 15.60 -0.55 -7.44
C VAL A 169 16.44 -0.73 -6.18
N GLY A 170 15.93 -0.28 -5.03
CA GLY A 170 16.65 -0.35 -3.76
C GLY A 170 16.84 -1.76 -3.21
N ILE A 171 15.88 -2.67 -3.45
CA ILE A 171 15.94 -4.05 -2.96
C ILE A 171 16.83 -4.96 -3.83
N THR A 172 17.22 -4.50 -5.03
CA THR A 172 18.07 -5.27 -5.94
C THR A 172 19.47 -5.45 -5.35
N GLY A 173 19.91 -6.70 -5.18
CA GLY A 173 21.21 -7.03 -4.57
C GLY A 173 21.27 -6.90 -3.05
N VAL A 174 20.15 -6.62 -2.37
CA VAL A 174 20.04 -6.57 -0.91
C VAL A 174 19.15 -7.74 -0.46
N GLU A 175 19.45 -8.35 0.70
CA GLU A 175 18.53 -9.34 1.26
C GLU A 175 17.16 -8.69 1.53
N SER A 176 16.09 -9.35 1.08
CA SER A 176 14.75 -8.73 0.98
C SER A 176 14.18 -8.30 2.34
N ASN A 177 14.36 -9.12 3.39
CA ASN A 177 13.85 -8.77 4.73
C ASN A 177 14.62 -7.58 5.29
N LEU A 178 15.95 -7.55 5.11
CA LEU A 178 16.80 -6.46 5.55
C LEU A 178 16.47 -5.15 4.82
N GLY A 179 16.33 -5.20 3.49
CA GLY A 179 15.91 -4.03 2.70
C GLY A 179 14.54 -3.50 3.12
N THR A 180 13.58 -4.40 3.38
CA THR A 180 12.26 -4.02 3.87
C THR A 180 12.32 -3.41 5.26
N ALA A 181 13.13 -3.94 6.18
CA ALA A 181 13.29 -3.40 7.53
C ALA A 181 13.88 -1.98 7.51
N LEU A 182 14.97 -1.77 6.74
CA LEU A 182 15.60 -0.46 6.60
C LEU A 182 14.64 0.59 6.02
N ARG A 183 13.95 0.24 4.94
CA ARG A 183 12.93 1.10 4.35
C ARG A 183 11.80 1.41 5.34
N THR A 184 11.33 0.42 6.09
CA THR A 184 10.26 0.60 7.08
C THR A 184 10.65 1.54 8.20
N GLY A 185 11.93 1.60 8.58
CA GLY A 185 12.44 2.61 9.51
C GLY A 185 12.15 4.04 9.03
N VAL A 186 12.40 4.33 7.75
CA VAL A 186 12.08 5.63 7.15
C VAL A 186 10.57 5.88 7.12
N VAL A 187 9.78 4.85 6.76
CA VAL A 187 8.30 4.96 6.78
C VAL A 187 7.77 5.25 8.17
N LEU A 188 8.37 4.65 9.22
CA LEU A 188 7.99 4.92 10.61
C LEU A 188 8.23 6.38 10.98
N ILE A 189 9.39 6.94 10.62
CA ILE A 189 9.69 8.36 10.85
C ILE A 189 8.61 9.22 10.17
N MET A 190 8.29 8.95 8.91
CA MET A 190 7.27 9.69 8.17
C MET A 190 5.87 9.54 8.78
N ALA A 191 5.51 8.36 9.27
CA ALA A 191 4.23 8.14 9.96
C ALA A 191 4.11 9.00 11.22
N TRP A 192 5.18 9.13 12.01
CA TRP A 192 5.19 10.00 13.18
C TRP A 192 5.23 11.48 12.81
N VAL A 193 5.96 11.87 11.78
CA VAL A 193 5.90 13.25 11.23
C VAL A 193 4.45 13.62 10.90
N MET A 194 3.66 12.71 10.29
CA MET A 194 2.23 12.94 10.04
C MET A 194 1.43 13.19 11.31
N VAL A 195 1.67 12.40 12.38
CA VAL A 195 0.99 12.57 13.68
C VAL A 195 1.29 13.95 14.25
N PHE A 196 2.56 14.40 14.20
CA PHE A 196 2.96 15.71 14.72
C PHE A 196 2.43 16.87 13.87
N VAL A 197 2.52 16.78 12.54
CA VAL A 197 2.02 17.80 11.61
C VAL A 197 0.50 18.00 11.75
N GLN A 198 -0.24 16.92 12.04
CA GLN A 198 -1.68 16.97 12.27
C GLN A 198 -2.05 17.31 13.73
N GLY A 199 -1.09 17.53 14.62
CA GLY A 199 -1.35 17.85 16.03
C GLY A 199 -2.02 16.72 16.84
N LYS A 200 -1.87 15.45 16.40
CA LYS A 200 -2.59 14.29 16.95
C LYS A 200 -1.80 13.51 18.01
N GLN A 201 -0.63 13.99 18.44
CA GLN A 201 0.22 13.30 19.41
C GLN A 201 -0.48 13.02 20.76
N GLY A 202 -1.40 13.89 21.19
CA GLY A 202 -2.18 13.68 22.39
C GLY A 202 -3.13 12.48 22.32
N GLN A 203 -3.58 12.11 21.12
CA GLN A 203 -4.52 11.01 20.92
C GLN A 203 -3.86 9.63 21.07
N VAL A 204 -2.53 9.55 21.01
CA VAL A 204 -1.80 8.29 21.21
C VAL A 204 -2.06 7.70 22.60
N LYS A 205 -2.20 8.57 23.63
CA LYS A 205 -2.39 8.16 25.03
C LYS A 205 -3.81 7.66 25.33
N VAL A 206 -4.78 7.99 24.48
CA VAL A 206 -6.21 7.65 24.71
C VAL A 206 -6.71 6.51 23.83
N VAL A 207 -5.81 5.81 23.14
CA VAL A 207 -6.16 4.64 22.32
C VAL A 207 -6.73 3.54 23.21
N PRO A 208 -7.95 3.03 22.94
CA PRO A 208 -8.53 1.95 23.72
C PRO A 208 -7.72 0.64 23.60
N LYS A 209 -7.53 -0.07 24.72
CA LYS A 209 -6.72 -1.30 24.75
C LYS A 209 -7.19 -2.39 23.77
N ASN A 210 -8.49 -2.54 23.60
CA ASN A 210 -9.07 -3.48 22.63
C ASN A 210 -8.76 -3.09 21.19
N GLU A 211 -8.81 -1.79 20.84
CA GLU A 211 -8.44 -1.30 19.52
C GLU A 211 -6.94 -1.41 19.29
N LEU A 212 -6.12 -1.14 20.33
CA LEU A 212 -4.68 -1.29 20.27
C LEU A 212 -4.26 -2.72 19.89
N GLY A 213 -4.93 -3.75 20.45
CA GLY A 213 -4.69 -5.15 20.08
C GLY A 213 -4.91 -5.42 18.59
N PHE A 214 -6.03 -4.94 18.02
CA PHE A 214 -6.30 -5.07 16.59
C PHE A 214 -5.33 -4.26 15.73
N ILE A 215 -4.93 -3.06 16.16
CA ILE A 215 -3.94 -2.23 15.48
C ILE A 215 -2.59 -2.96 15.43
N CYS A 216 -2.15 -3.57 16.54
CA CYS A 216 -0.92 -4.35 16.60
C CYS A 216 -0.98 -5.59 15.68
N LEU A 217 -2.06 -6.36 15.72
CA LEU A 217 -2.27 -7.50 14.82
C LEU A 217 -2.28 -7.08 13.35
N SER A 218 -2.93 -5.94 13.04
CA SER A 218 -2.89 -5.39 11.68
C SER A 218 -1.47 -4.99 11.26
N GLY A 219 -0.64 -4.56 12.22
CA GLY A 219 0.78 -4.27 12.01
C GLY A 219 1.58 -5.51 11.63
N LEU A 220 1.37 -6.62 12.33
CA LEU A 220 2.01 -7.91 11.98
C LEU A 220 1.59 -8.38 10.59
N ALA A 221 0.28 -8.32 10.28
CA ALA A 221 -0.21 -8.67 8.95
C ALA A 221 0.35 -7.73 7.86
N THR A 222 0.46 -6.42 8.13
CA THR A 222 1.11 -5.46 7.21
C THR A 222 2.58 -5.81 7.01
N GLY A 223 3.30 -6.16 8.07
CA GLY A 223 4.71 -6.58 8.01
C GLY A 223 4.88 -7.81 7.12
N ALA A 224 4.07 -8.85 7.33
CA ALA A 224 4.07 -10.03 6.49
C ALA A 224 3.75 -9.71 5.02
N SER A 225 2.76 -8.84 4.77
CA SER A 225 2.43 -8.36 3.43
C SER A 225 3.63 -7.67 2.78
N TRP A 226 4.28 -6.73 3.45
CA TRP A 226 5.41 -5.98 2.90
C TRP A 226 6.64 -6.85 2.64
N LEU A 227 6.95 -7.78 3.55
CA LEU A 227 8.04 -8.73 3.32
C LEU A 227 7.78 -9.58 2.07
N CYS A 228 6.56 -10.09 1.90
CA CYS A 228 6.15 -10.80 0.71
C CYS A 228 6.19 -9.90 -0.54
N TYR A 229 5.67 -8.67 -0.46
CA TYR A 229 5.64 -7.72 -1.57
C TYR A 229 7.03 -7.38 -2.08
N TYR A 230 7.94 -7.00 -1.19
CA TYR A 230 9.30 -6.64 -1.59
C TYR A 230 10.11 -7.84 -2.08
N LYS A 231 9.85 -9.03 -1.52
CA LYS A 231 10.41 -10.28 -2.09
C LYS A 231 9.86 -10.56 -3.50
N ALA A 232 8.58 -10.34 -3.71
CA ALA A 232 7.98 -10.47 -5.04
C ALA A 232 8.57 -9.44 -6.02
N LEU A 233 8.73 -8.18 -5.61
CA LEU A 233 9.37 -7.13 -6.42
C LEU A 233 10.82 -7.45 -6.75
N GLN A 234 11.56 -8.07 -5.83
CA GLN A 234 12.94 -8.50 -6.05
C GLN A 234 13.02 -9.57 -7.15
N LEU A 235 12.08 -10.52 -7.17
CA LEU A 235 12.11 -11.71 -8.03
C LEU A 235 11.29 -11.57 -9.31
N GLY A 236 10.38 -10.59 -9.40
CA GLY A 236 9.43 -10.45 -10.50
C GLY A 236 9.25 -9.00 -10.97
N PRO A 237 8.54 -8.82 -12.10
CA PRO A 237 8.29 -7.50 -12.66
C PRO A 237 7.32 -6.68 -11.80
N ALA A 238 7.62 -5.40 -11.58
CA ALA A 238 6.79 -4.50 -10.78
C ALA A 238 5.42 -4.29 -11.42
N SER A 239 5.36 -4.29 -12.75
CA SER A 239 4.12 -4.18 -13.53
C SER A 239 3.12 -5.32 -13.29
N LEU A 240 3.58 -6.49 -12.84
CA LEU A 240 2.73 -7.63 -12.51
C LEU A 240 2.52 -7.79 -10.99
N VAL A 241 3.56 -7.58 -10.19
CA VAL A 241 3.49 -7.71 -8.73
C VAL A 241 2.49 -6.72 -8.14
N THR A 242 2.51 -5.46 -8.58
CA THR A 242 1.63 -4.42 -8.02
C THR A 242 0.14 -4.68 -8.26
N PRO A 243 -0.33 -5.06 -9.47
CA PRO A 243 -1.73 -5.43 -9.67
C PRO A 243 -2.18 -6.65 -8.85
N ILE A 244 -1.32 -7.67 -8.71
CA ILE A 244 -1.64 -8.86 -7.90
C ILE A 244 -1.82 -8.49 -6.43
N ASP A 245 -0.96 -7.64 -5.88
CA ASP A 245 -1.10 -7.14 -4.52
C ASP A 245 -2.45 -6.43 -4.31
N LYS A 246 -2.97 -5.71 -5.32
CA LYS A 246 -4.30 -5.08 -5.27
C LYS A 246 -5.47 -6.08 -5.23
N LEU A 247 -5.24 -7.35 -5.57
CA LEU A 247 -6.24 -8.41 -5.36
C LEU A 247 -6.52 -8.69 -3.87
N SER A 248 -5.75 -8.09 -2.95
CA SER A 248 -6.07 -8.01 -1.52
C SER A 248 -7.52 -7.55 -1.25
N ILE A 249 -8.09 -6.78 -2.17
CA ILE A 249 -9.49 -6.35 -2.10
C ILE A 249 -10.47 -7.54 -2.13
N LEU A 250 -10.13 -8.65 -2.82
CA LEU A 250 -10.94 -9.87 -2.82
C LEU A 250 -11.04 -10.47 -1.42
N VAL A 251 -9.90 -10.54 -0.73
CA VAL A 251 -9.84 -11.05 0.65
C VAL A 251 -10.65 -10.15 1.57
N THR A 252 -10.50 -8.83 1.44
CA THR A 252 -11.24 -7.85 2.25
C THR A 252 -12.74 -7.95 2.01
N VAL A 253 -13.17 -8.05 0.75
CA VAL A 253 -14.60 -8.14 0.37
C VAL A 253 -15.20 -9.45 0.85
N LEU A 254 -14.52 -10.58 0.62
CA LEU A 254 -14.99 -11.89 1.06
C LEU A 254 -15.20 -11.93 2.57
N PHE A 255 -14.22 -11.44 3.32
CA PHE A 255 -14.29 -11.39 4.78
C PHE A 255 -15.38 -10.42 5.27
N SER A 256 -15.48 -9.22 4.66
CA SER A 256 -16.54 -8.26 5.00
C SER A 256 -17.93 -8.85 4.77
N TYR A 257 -18.10 -9.65 3.72
CA TYR A 257 -19.34 -10.35 3.46
C TYR A 257 -19.65 -11.41 4.53
N ILE A 258 -18.66 -12.24 4.90
CA ILE A 258 -18.86 -13.34 5.85
C ILE A 258 -19.03 -12.83 7.29
N VAL A 259 -18.19 -11.88 7.73
CA VAL A 259 -18.12 -11.47 9.14
C VAL A 259 -18.96 -10.26 9.45
N PHE A 260 -18.96 -9.26 8.58
CA PHE A 260 -19.72 -8.02 8.78
C PHE A 260 -21.06 -8.02 8.06
N HIS A 261 -21.36 -9.07 7.27
CA HIS A 261 -22.57 -9.19 6.42
C HIS A 261 -22.76 -7.99 5.48
N GLU A 262 -21.67 -7.33 5.12
CA GLU A 262 -21.67 -6.20 4.19
C GLU A 262 -21.77 -6.72 2.76
N ARG A 263 -22.71 -6.17 1.99
CA ARG A 263 -22.89 -6.53 0.57
C ARG A 263 -22.37 -5.39 -0.31
N LEU A 264 -21.59 -5.76 -1.31
CA LEU A 264 -21.23 -4.83 -2.37
C LEU A 264 -22.46 -4.51 -3.22
N SER A 265 -22.53 -3.28 -3.72
CA SER A 265 -23.49 -2.94 -4.77
C SER A 265 -23.18 -3.73 -6.06
N ARG A 266 -24.18 -3.91 -6.92
CA ARG A 266 -23.98 -4.57 -8.22
C ARG A 266 -22.89 -3.91 -9.04
N LYS A 267 -22.82 -2.56 -9.00
CA LYS A 267 -21.77 -1.77 -9.68
C LYS A 267 -20.38 -2.09 -9.15
N ALA A 268 -20.21 -2.12 -7.82
CA ALA A 268 -18.92 -2.42 -7.20
C ALA A 268 -18.50 -3.88 -7.46
N LEU A 269 -19.45 -4.83 -7.49
CA LEU A 269 -19.17 -6.23 -7.82
C LEU A 269 -18.72 -6.38 -9.28
N THR A 270 -19.36 -5.68 -10.22
CA THR A 270 -18.93 -5.65 -11.63
C THR A 270 -17.52 -5.04 -11.74
N GLY A 271 -17.26 -3.93 -11.04
CA GLY A 271 -15.93 -3.31 -10.99
C GLY A 271 -14.85 -4.26 -10.46
N LEU A 272 -15.18 -5.00 -9.40
CA LEU A 272 -14.27 -6.02 -8.84
C LEU A 272 -13.98 -7.13 -9.86
N ALA A 273 -15.00 -7.65 -10.56
CA ALA A 273 -14.83 -8.68 -11.58
C ALA A 273 -13.94 -8.18 -12.74
N VAL A 274 -14.14 -6.93 -13.19
CA VAL A 274 -13.32 -6.32 -14.25
C VAL A 274 -11.87 -6.11 -13.80
N LEU A 275 -11.64 -5.67 -12.55
CA LEU A 275 -10.30 -5.52 -11.98
C LEU A 275 -9.56 -6.85 -11.92
N VAL A 276 -10.24 -7.91 -11.45
CA VAL A 276 -9.68 -9.26 -11.40
C VAL A 276 -9.34 -9.77 -12.79
N ALA A 277 -10.27 -9.64 -13.73
CA ALA A 277 -10.05 -10.03 -15.13
C ALA A 277 -8.87 -9.29 -15.73
N GLY A 278 -8.75 -7.98 -15.51
CA GLY A 278 -7.61 -7.17 -15.95
C GLY A 278 -6.28 -7.66 -15.38
N THR A 279 -6.26 -8.00 -14.08
CA THR A 279 -5.04 -8.55 -13.45
C THR A 279 -4.67 -9.92 -14.03
N LEU A 280 -5.65 -10.80 -14.28
CA LEU A 280 -5.39 -12.12 -14.88
C LEU A 280 -4.92 -12.02 -16.33
N VAL A 281 -5.48 -11.12 -17.12
CA VAL A 281 -5.07 -10.86 -18.52
C VAL A 281 -3.62 -10.42 -18.58
N MET A 282 -3.11 -9.69 -17.59
CA MET A 282 -1.70 -9.28 -17.55
C MET A 282 -0.73 -10.44 -17.29
N LEU A 283 -1.20 -11.58 -16.78
CA LEU A 283 -0.36 -12.74 -16.47
C LEU A 283 -0.16 -13.67 -17.69
N VAL A 284 -0.94 -13.46 -18.75
CA VAL A 284 -0.88 -14.17 -20.02
C VAL A 284 -0.06 -13.37 -21.02
#